data_03cab7e7e854ace61c62b5b0d60631e5
#
_entry.id   03cab7e7e854ace61c62b5b0d60631e5
#
_cell.length_a   1.000
_cell.length_b   1.000
_cell.length_c   1.000
_cell.angle_alpha   90.00
_cell.angle_beta   90.00
_cell.angle_gamma   90.00
#
_symmetry.space_group_name_H-M   'P 1'
#
loop_
_entity.id
_entity.type
_entity.pdbx_description
1 polymer ?
#
loop_
_entity_poly.entity_id
_entity_poly.type
_entity_poly.pdbx_seq_one_letter_code
_entity_poly.pdbx_strand_id
1 'polypeptide(L)'
;MRPYGVATQRLKGEILTMKQYTADKIRNVALAGHSSAGKTSLAEMLLFKSGATDRLGKIADGNTVCDFDPEEIKRQVSVSSAIAPFDWNGVKINLLDTPGMFDFAAGVSEGIRAAESVLVVVSGRSGVTVGAEKAFQLARKNNKATMVFVSKCDLENANYFKILEDMKIKFGSTVCPCVVPVSYTHLRAHETKANL
;
A
#
# COMPACT_ATOMS: atom_id res chain seq x y z
N MET A 1 -15.38 29.71 -23.90
CA MET A 1 -14.79 28.42 -23.43
C MET A 1 -15.90 27.46 -23.12
N ARG A 2 -16.09 26.40 -23.91
CA ARG A 2 -17.09 25.37 -23.62
C ARG A 2 -16.49 24.39 -22.60
N PRO A 3 -17.22 23.98 -21.54
CA PRO A 3 -16.73 22.98 -20.62
C PRO A 3 -16.61 21.65 -21.37
N TYR A 4 -15.53 20.92 -21.12
CA TYR A 4 -15.27 19.60 -21.66
C TYR A 4 -16.47 18.68 -21.41
N GLY A 5 -16.96 18.08 -22.50
CA GLY A 5 -18.16 17.26 -22.47
C GLY A 5 -18.01 16.04 -21.55
N VAL A 6 -19.00 15.86 -20.70
CA VAL A 6 -19.16 14.65 -19.86
C VAL A 6 -19.38 13.47 -20.79
N ALA A 7 -18.47 12.51 -20.80
CA ALA A 7 -18.67 11.25 -21.51
C ALA A 7 -19.76 10.44 -20.78
N THR A 8 -20.93 10.35 -21.39
CA THR A 8 -22.04 9.54 -20.90
C THR A 8 -22.05 8.21 -21.66
N GLN A 9 -21.79 7.10 -20.95
CA GLN A 9 -22.07 5.76 -21.49
C GLN A 9 -23.46 5.31 -21.04
N ARG A 10 -24.33 4.98 -22.00
CA ARG A 10 -25.64 4.36 -21.72
C ARG A 10 -25.48 2.84 -21.68
N LEU A 11 -25.60 2.27 -20.50
CA LEU A 11 -25.81 0.84 -20.32
C LEU A 11 -27.15 0.64 -19.60
N LYS A 12 -28.10 -0.04 -20.25
CA LYS A 12 -29.42 -0.45 -19.70
C LYS A 12 -30.29 0.67 -19.12
N GLY A 13 -30.38 1.84 -19.81
CA GLY A 13 -31.37 2.86 -19.47
C GLY A 13 -31.01 3.80 -18.32
N GLU A 14 -29.92 3.59 -17.61
CA GLU A 14 -29.40 4.53 -16.62
C GLU A 14 -28.27 5.39 -17.21
N ILE A 15 -28.34 6.70 -16.95
CA ILE A 15 -27.27 7.65 -17.30
C ILE A 15 -26.20 7.51 -16.22
N LEU A 16 -25.14 6.75 -16.49
CA LEU A 16 -23.95 6.73 -15.64
C LEU A 16 -23.24 8.08 -15.76
N THR A 17 -23.47 8.96 -14.80
CA THR A 17 -22.74 10.22 -14.69
C THR A 17 -21.35 9.90 -14.10
N MET A 18 -20.29 10.04 -14.90
CA MET A 18 -18.93 9.89 -14.40
C MET A 18 -18.65 10.98 -13.35
N LYS A 19 -18.23 10.57 -12.17
CA LYS A 19 -17.86 11.46 -11.08
C LYS A 19 -16.64 12.29 -11.51
N GLN A 20 -16.77 13.61 -11.47
CA GLN A 20 -15.67 14.52 -11.81
C GLN A 20 -14.91 14.91 -10.54
N TYR A 21 -13.58 14.92 -10.64
CA TYR A 21 -12.68 15.36 -9.59
C TYR A 21 -11.85 16.54 -10.07
N THR A 22 -11.68 17.52 -9.21
CA THR A 22 -10.69 18.58 -9.39
C THR A 22 -9.30 18.07 -9.02
N ALA A 23 -8.24 18.67 -9.54
CA ALA A 23 -6.86 18.19 -9.32
C ALA A 23 -6.46 18.15 -7.82
N ASP A 24 -7.01 19.07 -7.03
CA ASP A 24 -6.81 19.13 -5.57
C ASP A 24 -7.43 17.95 -4.82
N LYS A 25 -8.35 17.19 -5.46
CA LYS A 25 -9.03 16.02 -4.90
C LYS A 25 -8.53 14.69 -5.50
N ILE A 26 -7.41 14.69 -6.19
CA ILE A 26 -6.79 13.47 -6.71
C ILE A 26 -5.47 13.26 -5.98
N ARG A 27 -5.21 12.02 -5.54
CA ARG A 27 -3.94 11.63 -4.92
C ARG A 27 -3.43 10.34 -5.54
N ASN A 28 -2.17 10.37 -5.95
CA ASN A 28 -1.47 9.22 -6.49
C ASN A 28 -0.50 8.69 -5.42
N VAL A 29 -0.71 7.46 -4.99
CA VAL A 29 0.06 6.81 -3.92
C VAL A 29 0.67 5.52 -4.45
N ALA A 30 1.99 5.37 -4.40
CA ALA A 30 2.64 4.13 -4.78
C ALA A 30 2.82 3.21 -3.56
N LEU A 31 2.44 1.95 -3.70
CA LEU A 31 2.82 0.89 -2.77
C LEU A 31 4.15 0.30 -3.21
N ALA A 32 5.15 0.38 -2.36
CA ALA A 32 6.47 -0.16 -2.64
C ALA A 32 6.97 -1.03 -1.47
N GLY A 33 7.95 -1.88 -1.71
CA GLY A 33 8.50 -2.77 -0.70
C GLY A 33 8.84 -4.14 -1.27
N HIS A 34 9.36 -5.02 -0.42
CA HIS A 34 9.81 -6.35 -0.83
C HIS A 34 8.66 -7.26 -1.28
N SER A 35 8.98 -8.30 -2.05
CA SER A 35 8.03 -9.36 -2.38
C SER A 35 7.44 -9.96 -1.10
N SER A 36 6.17 -10.36 -1.15
CA SER A 36 5.45 -10.95 -0.01
C SER A 36 5.33 -10.06 1.24
N ALA A 37 5.66 -8.78 1.16
CA ALA A 37 5.43 -7.83 2.27
C ALA A 37 3.94 -7.52 2.50
N GLY A 38 3.05 -7.86 1.56
CA GLY A 38 1.61 -7.66 1.67
C GLY A 38 1.09 -6.40 0.97
N LYS A 39 1.80 -5.90 -0.06
CA LYS A 39 1.38 -4.74 -0.85
C LYS A 39 0.02 -4.96 -1.52
N THR A 40 -0.10 -5.98 -2.34
CA THR A 40 -1.34 -6.34 -3.04
C THR A 40 -2.47 -6.66 -2.07
N SER A 41 -2.19 -7.34 -0.95
CA SER A 41 -3.19 -7.59 0.11
C SER A 41 -3.68 -6.30 0.76
N LEU A 42 -2.79 -5.30 0.94
CA LEU A 42 -3.17 -3.98 1.44
C LEU A 42 -4.02 -3.23 0.41
N ALA A 43 -3.66 -3.29 -0.88
CA ALA A 43 -4.45 -2.70 -1.96
C ALA A 43 -5.88 -3.27 -1.98
N GLU A 44 -6.02 -4.59 -1.93
CA GLU A 44 -7.32 -5.28 -1.87
C GLU A 44 -8.15 -4.86 -0.65
N MET A 45 -7.51 -4.73 0.52
CA MET A 45 -8.19 -4.28 1.73
C MET A 45 -8.70 -2.84 1.61
N LEU A 46 -7.91 -1.95 1.00
CA LEU A 46 -8.31 -0.56 0.78
C LEU A 46 -9.46 -0.46 -0.23
N LEU A 47 -9.41 -1.22 -1.33
CA LEU A 47 -10.50 -1.31 -2.30
C LEU A 47 -11.79 -1.82 -1.66
N PHE A 48 -11.71 -2.88 -0.87
CA PHE A 48 -12.86 -3.44 -0.17
C PHE A 48 -13.43 -2.46 0.88
N LYS A 49 -12.59 -1.85 1.70
CA LYS A 49 -13.01 -0.90 2.75
C LYS A 49 -13.59 0.40 2.19
N SER A 50 -13.13 0.84 1.03
CA SER A 50 -13.69 2.01 0.34
C SER A 50 -15.01 1.72 -0.40
N GLY A 51 -15.39 0.44 -0.52
CA GLY A 51 -16.56 0.02 -1.29
C GLY A 51 -16.33 0.03 -2.81
N ALA A 52 -15.08 0.13 -3.26
CA ALA A 52 -14.74 0.03 -4.68
C ALA A 52 -14.88 -1.40 -5.21
N THR A 53 -14.80 -2.39 -4.33
CA THR A 53 -15.07 -3.80 -4.62
C THR A 53 -16.03 -4.39 -3.59
N ASP A 54 -16.91 -5.29 -4.04
CA ASP A 54 -17.88 -5.98 -3.18
C ASP A 54 -17.27 -7.14 -2.40
N ARG A 55 -16.07 -7.55 -2.76
CA ARG A 55 -15.36 -8.67 -2.14
C ARG A 55 -13.91 -8.32 -1.85
N LEU A 56 -13.36 -8.95 -0.81
CA LEU A 56 -11.94 -8.89 -0.51
C LEU A 56 -11.21 -9.96 -1.35
N GLY A 57 -10.39 -9.50 -2.32
CA GLY A 57 -9.56 -10.39 -3.12
C GLY A 57 -8.43 -11.03 -2.31
N LYS A 58 -8.07 -12.25 -2.68
CA LYS A 58 -6.96 -13.00 -2.06
C LYS A 58 -6.00 -13.51 -3.14
N ILE A 59 -4.71 -13.31 -2.92
CA ILE A 59 -3.66 -13.77 -3.84
C ILE A 59 -3.74 -15.28 -4.05
N ALA A 60 -3.98 -16.04 -2.98
CA ALA A 60 -4.08 -17.51 -3.05
C ALA A 60 -5.24 -18.00 -3.94
N ASP A 61 -6.32 -17.22 -4.00
CA ASP A 61 -7.51 -17.55 -4.79
C ASP A 61 -7.40 -17.02 -6.25
N GLY A 62 -6.34 -16.28 -6.58
CA GLY A 62 -6.10 -15.68 -7.89
C GLY A 62 -7.18 -14.69 -8.32
N ASN A 63 -7.82 -14.01 -7.37
CA ASN A 63 -8.98 -13.15 -7.61
C ASN A 63 -8.78 -11.69 -7.18
N THR A 64 -7.54 -11.26 -7.04
CA THR A 64 -7.17 -9.88 -6.75
C THR A 64 -7.41 -8.96 -7.95
N VAL A 65 -7.65 -7.71 -7.70
CA VAL A 65 -7.82 -6.68 -8.75
C VAL A 65 -6.49 -6.30 -9.38
N CYS A 66 -5.43 -6.27 -8.57
CA CYS A 66 -4.11 -5.81 -9.01
C CYS A 66 -3.34 -6.87 -9.80
N ASP A 67 -3.39 -8.15 -9.37
CA ASP A 67 -2.71 -9.25 -10.05
C ASP A 67 -3.71 -9.95 -10.98
N PHE A 68 -3.88 -9.45 -12.19
CA PHE A 68 -4.85 -9.95 -13.17
C PHE A 68 -4.22 -10.73 -14.35
N ASP A 69 -2.91 -10.63 -14.51
CA ASP A 69 -2.19 -11.40 -15.52
C ASP A 69 -2.14 -12.89 -15.14
N PRO A 70 -2.38 -13.83 -16.07
CA PRO A 70 -2.28 -15.26 -15.80
C PRO A 70 -0.96 -15.70 -15.18
N GLU A 71 0.14 -15.05 -15.53
CA GLU A 71 1.46 -15.33 -14.97
C GLU A 71 1.58 -14.85 -13.52
N GLU A 72 1.03 -13.69 -13.18
CA GLU A 72 0.96 -13.18 -11.81
C GLU A 72 0.13 -14.10 -10.91
N ILE A 73 -1.03 -14.52 -11.41
CA ILE A 73 -1.92 -15.45 -10.71
C ILE A 73 -1.21 -16.80 -10.47
N LYS A 74 -0.56 -17.35 -11.49
CA LYS A 74 0.16 -18.62 -11.40
C LYS A 74 1.34 -18.56 -10.42
N ARG A 75 2.09 -17.46 -10.44
CA ARG A 75 3.26 -17.26 -9.57
C ARG A 75 2.88 -16.72 -8.20
N GLN A 76 1.67 -16.21 -8.03
CA GLN A 76 1.23 -15.48 -6.83
C GLN A 76 2.13 -14.29 -6.48
N VAL A 77 2.62 -13.60 -7.52
CA VAL A 77 3.56 -12.47 -7.41
C VAL A 77 3.26 -11.46 -8.48
N SER A 78 3.19 -10.19 -8.11
CA SER A 78 3.03 -9.08 -9.06
C SER A 78 4.27 -8.94 -9.94
N VAL A 79 4.07 -8.89 -11.24
CA VAL A 79 5.10 -8.72 -12.29
C VAL A 79 5.06 -7.31 -12.85
N SER A 80 3.86 -6.78 -13.03
CA SER A 80 3.60 -5.43 -13.55
C SER A 80 3.07 -4.50 -12.47
N SER A 81 3.15 -3.19 -12.71
CA SER A 81 2.50 -2.22 -11.85
C SER A 81 1.02 -2.11 -12.21
N ALA A 82 0.14 -2.17 -11.22
CA ALA A 82 -1.30 -2.04 -11.39
C ALA A 82 -1.81 -0.74 -10.76
N ILE A 83 -2.89 -0.18 -11.31
CA ILE A 83 -3.56 1.00 -10.76
C ILE A 83 -4.90 0.56 -10.18
N ALA A 84 -5.09 0.78 -8.89
CA ALA A 84 -6.30 0.48 -8.15
C ALA A 84 -6.94 1.81 -7.65
N PRO A 85 -7.86 2.40 -8.43
CA PRO A 85 -8.49 3.65 -8.03
C PRO A 85 -9.65 3.40 -7.07
N PHE A 86 -9.77 4.25 -6.05
CA PHE A 86 -10.93 4.27 -5.15
C PHE A 86 -11.19 5.67 -4.60
N ASP A 87 -12.40 5.85 -4.07
CA ASP A 87 -12.83 7.09 -3.44
C ASP A 87 -12.78 6.96 -1.92
N TRP A 88 -12.24 7.96 -1.26
CA TRP A 88 -12.25 8.06 0.18
C TRP A 88 -12.50 9.49 0.64
N ASN A 89 -13.55 9.73 1.39
CA ASN A 89 -13.91 11.06 1.93
C ASN A 89 -13.92 12.18 0.87
N GLY A 90 -14.40 11.89 -0.33
CA GLY A 90 -14.49 12.86 -1.43
C GLY A 90 -13.18 13.11 -2.18
N VAL A 91 -12.14 12.33 -1.89
CA VAL A 91 -10.86 12.33 -2.59
C VAL A 91 -10.74 11.06 -3.42
N LYS A 92 -10.34 11.19 -4.68
CA LYS A 92 -9.98 10.06 -5.54
C LYS A 92 -8.53 9.67 -5.26
N ILE A 93 -8.32 8.44 -4.81
CA ILE A 93 -6.99 7.89 -4.58
C ILE A 93 -6.69 6.90 -5.71
N ASN A 94 -5.62 7.15 -6.46
CA ASN A 94 -5.06 6.19 -7.41
C ASN A 94 -3.90 5.49 -6.70
N LEU A 95 -4.16 4.26 -6.28
CA LEU A 95 -3.15 3.43 -5.65
C LEU A 95 -2.38 2.67 -6.74
N LEU A 96 -1.07 2.84 -6.78
CA LEU A 96 -0.19 2.15 -7.71
C LEU A 96 0.46 0.99 -6.96
N ASP A 97 -0.05 -0.23 -7.16
CA ASP A 97 0.60 -1.44 -6.61
C ASP A 97 1.80 -1.78 -7.49
N THR A 98 3.00 -1.84 -6.90
CA THR A 98 4.24 -2.08 -7.65
C THR A 98 4.81 -3.46 -7.33
N PRO A 99 5.50 -4.10 -8.29
CA PRO A 99 6.18 -5.38 -8.06
C PRO A 99 7.15 -5.31 -6.88
N GLY A 100 7.36 -6.43 -6.20
CA GLY A 100 8.27 -6.51 -5.05
C GLY A 100 9.57 -7.26 -5.31
N MET A 101 9.70 -7.92 -6.45
CA MET A 101 10.90 -8.64 -6.86
C MET A 101 11.91 -7.70 -7.52
N PHE A 102 13.19 -7.97 -7.34
CA PHE A 102 14.26 -7.14 -7.91
C PHE A 102 14.30 -7.18 -9.44
N ASP A 103 13.87 -8.27 -10.04
CA ASP A 103 13.80 -8.43 -11.50
C ASP A 103 12.84 -7.42 -12.15
N PHE A 104 11.86 -6.93 -11.40
CA PHE A 104 10.87 -5.96 -11.86
C PHE A 104 11.07 -4.56 -11.28
N ALA A 105 12.31 -4.20 -10.95
CA ALA A 105 12.64 -2.90 -10.35
C ALA A 105 12.24 -1.68 -11.22
N ALA A 106 12.10 -1.86 -12.54
CA ALA A 106 11.60 -0.82 -13.44
C ALA A 106 10.18 -0.39 -13.04
N GLY A 107 9.26 -1.32 -12.80
CA GLY A 107 7.90 -1.02 -12.38
C GLY A 107 7.84 -0.27 -11.05
N VAL A 108 8.73 -0.60 -10.10
CA VAL A 108 8.83 0.15 -8.84
C VAL A 108 9.26 1.60 -9.10
N SER A 109 10.24 1.81 -9.99
CA SER A 109 10.72 3.15 -10.34
C SER A 109 9.65 3.98 -11.05
N GLU A 110 8.90 3.37 -11.96
CA GLU A 110 7.78 3.99 -12.67
C GLU A 110 6.68 4.41 -11.69
N GLY A 111 6.23 3.49 -10.82
CA GLY A 111 5.20 3.77 -9.82
C GLY A 111 5.60 4.90 -8.86
N ILE A 112 6.83 4.88 -8.35
CA ILE A 112 7.33 5.93 -7.44
C ILE A 112 7.43 7.29 -8.17
N ARG A 113 7.81 7.32 -9.44
CA ARG A 113 7.87 8.57 -10.21
C ARG A 113 6.48 9.14 -10.49
N ALA A 114 5.51 8.29 -10.83
CA ALA A 114 4.14 8.67 -11.15
C ALA A 114 3.36 9.14 -9.90
N ALA A 115 3.73 8.67 -8.71
CA ALA A 115 3.04 8.98 -7.47
C ALA A 115 3.53 10.31 -6.84
N GLU A 116 2.66 10.93 -6.05
CA GLU A 116 2.97 12.08 -5.20
C GLU A 116 3.60 11.63 -3.88
N SER A 117 3.18 10.48 -3.39
CA SER A 117 3.64 9.90 -2.14
C SER A 117 3.86 8.39 -2.26
N VAL A 118 4.66 7.84 -1.36
CA VAL A 118 5.02 6.42 -1.36
C VAL A 118 4.68 5.81 -0.01
N LEU A 119 3.96 4.71 -0.04
CA LEU A 119 3.70 3.87 1.11
C LEU A 119 4.61 2.63 1.03
N VAL A 120 5.67 2.61 1.85
CA VAL A 120 6.59 1.48 1.92
C VAL A 120 6.01 0.42 2.85
N VAL A 121 5.75 -0.76 2.33
CA VAL A 121 5.19 -1.88 3.10
C VAL A 121 6.33 -2.76 3.64
N VAL A 122 6.37 -2.91 4.96
CA VAL A 122 7.33 -3.73 5.71
C VAL A 122 6.56 -4.84 6.41
N SER A 123 7.05 -6.07 6.33
CA SER A 123 6.41 -7.19 7.01
C SER A 123 6.82 -7.25 8.48
N GLY A 124 5.85 -7.35 9.38
CA GLY A 124 6.06 -7.56 10.82
C GLY A 124 6.86 -8.82 11.16
N ARG A 125 6.82 -9.82 10.28
CA ARG A 125 7.59 -11.06 10.43
C ARG A 125 9.03 -10.90 9.99
N SER A 126 9.27 -10.27 8.83
CA SER A 126 10.61 -10.22 8.20
C SER A 126 11.39 -8.96 8.54
N GLY A 127 10.75 -7.96 9.16
CA GLY A 127 11.37 -6.68 9.45
C GLY A 127 11.70 -5.87 8.19
N VAL A 128 12.64 -4.94 8.32
CA VAL A 128 13.10 -4.08 7.23
C VAL A 128 14.03 -4.86 6.31
N THR A 129 13.48 -5.29 5.18
CA THR A 129 14.21 -6.03 4.15
C THR A 129 14.91 -5.10 3.17
N VAL A 130 15.87 -5.63 2.41
CA VAL A 130 16.62 -4.88 1.37
C VAL A 130 15.68 -4.25 0.34
N GLY A 131 14.57 -4.92 -0.03
CA GLY A 131 13.59 -4.37 -0.97
C GLY A 131 12.87 -3.15 -0.41
N ALA A 132 12.51 -3.16 0.89
CA ALA A 132 11.90 -2.01 1.55
C ALA A 132 12.90 -0.85 1.68
N GLU A 133 14.16 -1.15 1.99
CA GLU A 133 15.23 -0.16 2.09
C GLU A 133 15.48 0.54 0.75
N LYS A 134 15.61 -0.23 -0.33
CA LYS A 134 15.77 0.32 -1.69
C LYS A 134 14.57 1.16 -2.12
N ALA A 135 13.34 0.71 -1.82
CA ALA A 135 12.13 1.47 -2.12
C ALA A 135 12.11 2.81 -1.36
N PHE A 136 12.47 2.81 -0.09
CA PHE A 136 12.57 4.02 0.72
C PHE A 136 13.64 4.98 0.19
N GLN A 137 14.83 4.48 -0.13
CA GLN A 137 15.91 5.28 -0.70
C GLN A 137 15.51 5.89 -2.05
N LEU A 138 14.82 5.12 -2.91
CA LEU A 138 14.33 5.58 -4.20
C LEU A 138 13.25 6.67 -4.04
N ALA A 139 12.34 6.50 -3.08
CA ALA A 139 11.34 7.52 -2.74
C ALA A 139 12.01 8.83 -2.30
N ARG A 140 13.00 8.74 -1.41
CA ARG A 140 13.77 9.91 -0.96
C ARG A 140 14.55 10.57 -2.08
N LYS A 141 15.20 9.80 -2.95
CA LYS A 141 15.92 10.32 -4.13
C LYS A 141 15.00 11.10 -5.05
N ASN A 142 13.73 10.72 -5.14
CA ASN A 142 12.73 11.42 -5.94
C ASN A 142 11.94 12.48 -5.16
N ASN A 143 12.38 12.84 -3.94
CA ASN A 143 11.73 13.82 -3.07
C ASN A 143 10.24 13.52 -2.80
N LYS A 144 9.88 12.25 -2.67
CA LYS A 144 8.50 11.83 -2.40
C LYS A 144 8.23 11.79 -0.90
N ALA A 145 7.06 12.28 -0.49
CA ALA A 145 6.56 12.05 0.86
C ALA A 145 6.43 10.54 1.08
N THR A 146 6.97 10.05 2.21
CA THR A 146 7.05 8.61 2.46
C THR A 146 6.44 8.26 3.82
N MET A 147 5.54 7.29 3.81
CA MET A 147 5.00 6.64 4.99
C MET A 147 5.40 5.17 4.97
N VAL A 148 5.55 4.56 6.14
CA VAL A 148 5.81 3.12 6.27
C VAL A 148 4.59 2.45 6.89
N PHE A 149 4.14 1.36 6.28
CA PHE A 149 3.09 0.50 6.81
C PHE A 149 3.68 -0.84 7.22
N VAL A 150 3.52 -1.21 8.48
CA VAL A 150 3.96 -2.51 9.00
C VAL A 150 2.78 -3.49 8.94
N SER A 151 2.87 -4.45 8.04
CA SER A 151 1.90 -5.52 7.84
C SER A 151 2.19 -6.73 8.73
N LYS A 152 1.24 -7.68 8.82
CA LYS A 152 1.45 -8.98 9.47
C LYS A 152 1.92 -8.86 10.94
N CYS A 153 1.40 -7.86 11.66
CA CYS A 153 1.69 -7.67 13.08
C CYS A 153 0.96 -8.67 13.99
N ASP A 154 0.02 -9.42 13.43
CA ASP A 154 -0.78 -10.47 14.06
C ASP A 154 -0.05 -11.81 14.17
N LEU A 155 1.07 -11.98 13.48
CA LEU A 155 1.84 -13.21 13.53
C LEU A 155 2.66 -13.34 14.82
N GLU A 156 2.79 -14.56 15.35
CA GLU A 156 3.47 -14.86 16.62
C GLU A 156 4.91 -14.34 16.72
N ASN A 157 5.63 -14.27 15.59
CA ASN A 157 7.01 -13.80 15.53
C ASN A 157 7.13 -12.31 15.15
N ALA A 158 6.03 -11.57 15.12
CA ALA A 158 6.06 -10.13 14.85
C ALA A 158 6.48 -9.36 16.09
N ASN A 159 7.56 -8.60 16.00
CA ASN A 159 8.02 -7.73 17.08
C ASN A 159 8.07 -6.28 16.58
N TYR A 160 7.00 -5.55 16.85
CA TYR A 160 6.85 -4.16 16.41
C TYR A 160 7.98 -3.25 16.91
N PHE A 161 8.37 -3.34 18.17
CA PHE A 161 9.39 -2.48 18.74
C PHE A 161 10.76 -2.70 18.11
N LYS A 162 11.13 -3.96 17.87
CA LYS A 162 12.36 -4.29 17.14
C LYS A 162 12.34 -3.74 15.72
N ILE A 163 11.20 -3.85 15.02
CA ILE A 163 11.05 -3.31 13.67
C ILE A 163 11.16 -1.79 13.67
N LEU A 164 10.58 -1.12 14.66
CA LEU A 164 10.70 0.33 14.80
C LEU A 164 12.14 0.78 15.01
N GLU A 165 12.91 0.06 15.81
CA GLU A 165 14.34 0.31 15.99
C GLU A 165 15.12 0.08 14.69
N ASP A 166 14.89 -1.03 14.01
CA ASP A 166 15.48 -1.31 12.69
C ASP A 166 15.14 -0.23 11.66
N MET A 167 13.92 0.28 11.66
CA MET A 167 13.51 1.39 10.80
C MET A 167 14.27 2.68 11.15
N LYS A 168 14.45 2.99 12.42
CA LYS A 168 15.24 4.16 12.84
C LYS A 168 16.70 4.07 12.41
N ILE A 169 17.27 2.89 12.46
CA ILE A 169 18.66 2.64 12.02
C ILE A 169 18.78 2.79 10.50
N LYS A 170 17.85 2.20 9.73
CA LYS A 170 17.96 2.11 8.26
C LYS A 170 17.36 3.32 7.53
N PHE A 171 16.27 3.88 8.04
CA PHE A 171 15.56 5.00 7.40
C PHE A 171 15.89 6.36 8.04
N GLY A 172 16.49 6.35 9.22
CA GLY A 172 16.92 7.54 9.94
C GLY A 172 16.14 7.76 11.24
N SER A 173 16.73 8.53 12.14
CA SER A 173 16.21 8.82 13.49
C SER A 173 14.88 9.60 13.48
N THR A 174 14.51 10.20 12.37
CA THR A 174 13.26 10.98 12.20
C THR A 174 12.02 10.10 12.01
N VAL A 175 12.16 8.78 11.97
CA VAL A 175 11.02 7.85 11.90
C VAL A 175 10.18 7.98 13.18
N CYS A 176 8.92 8.40 13.00
CA CYS A 176 7.96 8.59 14.08
C CYS A 176 6.74 7.69 13.88
N PRO A 177 6.36 6.86 14.85
CA PRO A 177 5.17 6.04 14.76
C PRO A 177 3.91 6.90 14.90
N CYS A 178 3.01 6.84 13.90
CA CYS A 178 1.69 7.47 13.95
C CYS A 178 0.65 6.57 14.62
N VAL A 179 0.78 5.26 14.46
CA VAL A 179 -0.10 4.24 15.03
C VAL A 179 0.75 3.11 15.56
N VAL A 180 0.42 2.64 16.76
CA VAL A 180 1.11 1.53 17.42
C VAL A 180 0.11 0.38 17.59
N PRO A 181 0.45 -0.87 17.23
CA PRO A 181 -0.41 -2.00 17.48
C PRO A 181 -0.50 -2.22 19.01
N VAL A 182 -1.73 -2.32 19.53
CA VAL A 182 -1.99 -2.61 20.93
C VAL A 182 -2.32 -4.10 21.04
N SER A 183 -1.44 -4.83 21.73
CA SER A 183 -1.69 -6.22 22.12
C SER A 183 -1.96 -6.27 23.63
N TYR A 184 -3.05 -6.93 24.03
CA TYR A 184 -3.37 -7.12 25.44
C TYR A 184 -2.26 -7.85 26.23
N THR A 185 -1.45 -8.65 25.57
CA THR A 185 -0.32 -9.34 26.18
C THR A 185 0.84 -8.39 26.52
N HIS A 186 1.02 -7.30 25.76
CA HIS A 186 2.05 -6.30 26.04
C HIS A 186 1.64 -5.29 27.12
N LEU A 187 0.36 -4.98 27.24
CA LEU A 187 -0.13 -4.11 28.33
C LEU A 187 0.11 -4.73 29.70
N ARG A 188 -0.10 -6.05 29.86
CA ARG A 188 0.18 -6.76 31.12
C ARG A 188 1.67 -6.78 31.48
N ALA A 189 2.58 -6.83 30.52
CA ALA A 189 4.02 -6.84 30.80
C ALA A 189 4.55 -5.47 31.28
N HIS A 190 3.90 -4.35 30.89
CA HIS A 190 4.24 -3.03 31.39
C HIS A 190 3.62 -2.72 32.76
N GLU A 191 2.41 -3.21 33.04
CA GLU A 191 1.76 -3.04 34.34
C GLU A 191 2.47 -3.81 35.46
N THR A 192 3.04 -4.98 35.16
CA THR A 192 3.82 -5.76 36.14
C THR A 192 5.20 -5.17 36.46
N LYS A 193 5.78 -4.36 35.59
CA LYS A 193 7.05 -3.65 35.86
C LYS A 193 6.89 -2.32 36.58
N ALA A 194 5.71 -1.73 36.58
CA ALA A 194 5.44 -0.48 37.28
C ALA A 194 5.00 -0.67 38.73
N ASN A 195 4.75 -1.91 39.17
CA ASN A 195 4.27 -2.25 40.52
C ASN A 195 5.28 -3.12 41.32
N LEU A 196 6.56 -3.12 40.98
CA LEU A 196 7.68 -3.62 41.74
C LEU A 196 8.70 -2.53 41.92
#